data_9307f6ee78eeee45d5fa888481ec3c43
#
_entry.id   9307f6ee78eeee45d5fa888481ec3c43
#
_cell.length_a   1.000
_cell.length_b   1.000
_cell.length_c   1.000
_cell.angle_alpha   90.00
_cell.angle_beta   90.00
_cell.angle_gamma   90.00
#
_symmetry.space_group_name_H-M   'P 1'
#
loop_
_entity.id
_entity.type
_entity.pdbx_description
1 polymer ?
#
loop_
_entity_poly.entity_id
_entity_poly.type
_entity_poly.pdbx_seq_one_letter_code
_entity_poly.pdbx_strand_id
1 'polypeptide(L)' 'MGVLDGVSLLLAVSLFVYLLVALLRAVRN' A
#
# COMPACT_ATOMS: atom_id res chain seq x y z
N MET A 1 -20.31 -4.34 3.52
CA MET A 1 -19.12 -5.13 3.88
C MET A 1 -19.17 -6.49 3.20
N GLY A 2 -18.39 -6.64 2.20
CA GLY A 2 -18.35 -7.86 1.42
C GLY A 2 -16.95 -8.15 0.96
N VAL A 3 -16.83 -9.18 0.11
CA VAL A 3 -15.55 -9.60 -0.43
C VAL A 3 -14.88 -8.46 -1.22
N LEU A 4 -15.68 -7.72 -1.98
CA LEU A 4 -15.18 -6.59 -2.76
C LEU A 4 -14.56 -5.52 -1.86
N ASP A 5 -15.17 -5.27 -0.74
CA ASP A 5 -14.66 -4.29 0.21
C ASP A 5 -13.33 -4.75 0.80
N GLY A 6 -13.22 -6.02 1.14
CA GLY A 6 -11.98 -6.60 1.63
C GLY A 6 -10.86 -6.52 0.61
N VAL A 7 -11.17 -6.81 -0.65
CA VAL A 7 -10.18 -6.73 -1.72
C VAL A 7 -9.70 -5.29 -1.90
N SER A 8 -10.62 -4.33 -1.87
CA SER A 8 -10.26 -2.92 -1.97
C SER A 8 -9.35 -2.48 -0.84
N LEU A 9 -9.62 -2.95 0.36
CA LEU A 9 -8.80 -2.64 1.54
C LEU A 9 -7.39 -3.20 1.37
N LEU A 10 -7.28 -4.44 0.92
CA LEU A 10 -5.97 -5.06 0.69
C LEU A 10 -5.17 -4.29 -0.35
N LEU A 11 -5.82 -3.88 -1.44
CA LEU A 11 -5.15 -3.11 -2.47
C LEU A 11 -4.68 -1.76 -1.95
N ALA A 12 -5.51 -1.10 -1.17
CA ALA A 12 -5.17 0.20 -0.58
C ALA A 12 -3.95 0.08 0.35
N VAL A 13 -3.95 -0.92 1.21
CA VAL A 13 -2.83 -1.15 2.13
C VAL A 13 -1.55 -1.46 1.36
N SER A 14 -1.65 -2.30 0.33
CA SER A 14 -0.50 -2.66 -0.50
C SER A 14 0.11 -1.44 -1.17
N LEU A 15 -0.71 -0.58 -1.73
CA LEU A 15 -0.24 0.65 -2.37
C LEU A 15 0.41 1.58 -1.35
N PHE A 16 -0.17 1.68 -0.19
CA PHE A 16 0.36 2.53 0.86
C PHE A 16 1.75 2.07 1.30
N VAL A 17 1.90 0.77 1.54
CA VAL A 17 3.18 0.19 1.94
C VAL A 17 4.22 0.39 0.83
N TYR A 18 3.81 0.19 -0.42
CA TYR A 18 4.68 0.39 -1.57
C TYR A 18 5.23 1.82 -1.61
N LEU A 19 4.37 2.79 -1.42
CA LEU A 19 4.77 4.19 -1.43
C LEU A 19 5.71 4.52 -0.27
N LEU A 20 5.44 3.96 0.90
CA LEU A 20 6.30 4.15 2.06
C LEU A 20 7.71 3.62 1.82
N VAL A 21 7.80 2.41 1.28
CA VAL A 21 9.09 1.80 0.96
C VAL A 21 9.82 2.61 -0.10
N ALA A 22 9.11 3.07 -1.11
CA ALA A 22 9.70 3.88 -2.17
C ALA A 22 10.28 5.18 -1.61
N LEU A 23 9.56 5.80 -0.69
CA LEU A 23 10.04 7.03 -0.04
C LEU A 23 11.30 6.78 0.78
N LEU A 24 11.31 5.70 1.55
CA LEU A 24 12.47 5.33 2.36
C LEU A 24 13.70 5.07 1.48
N ARG A 25 13.49 4.41 0.36
CA ARG A 25 14.56 4.14 -0.58
C ARG A 25 15.12 5.42 -1.19
N ALA A 26 14.24 6.35 -1.52
CA ALA A 26 14.66 7.62 -2.08
C ALA A 26 15.50 8.43 -1.10
N VAL A 27 15.10 8.41 0.17
CA VAL A 27 15.83 9.12 1.22
C VAL A 27 17.20 8.48 1.48
N ARG A 28 17.26 7.16 1.40
CA ARG A 28 18.52 6.44 1.67
C ARG A 28 19.47 6.44 0.49
N ASN A 29 18.96 6.66 -0.69
CA ASN A 29 19.79 6.66 -1.89
C ASN A 29 20.65 7.95 -1.99
#